data_3a1472eb22801c768127b0ef90aeadcc
#
_entry.id   3a1472eb22801c768127b0ef90aeadcc
#
_cell.length_a   1.000
_cell.length_b   1.000
_cell.length_c   1.000
_cell.angle_alpha   90.00
_cell.angle_beta   90.00
_cell.angle_gamma   90.00
#
_symmetry.space_group_name_H-M   'P 1'
#
loop_
_entity.id
_entity.type
_entity.pdbx_description
1 polymer ?
#
loop_
_entity_poly.entity_id
_entity_poly.type
_entity_poly.pdbx_seq_one_letter_code
_entity_poly.pdbx_strand_id
1 'polypeptide(L)'
;MMKKLLLVCSLCLASMAAWADGLQELEKFLREVSSGKAGFSQVVTSPKRATETVARSKTSTGTFEFLRPNRFRFEYTKPFEQTIVADGQMLWLYDVDLNQVTARSQKEVLGSTPAALIAAGTDLKGLSDAFELKPGAAKDGLEWLEAKPKDRNGQLQMVRVGFKQGQLSVLDIEDSLGQRSVLTFNNWQANAPLKAADFKFEPPAGASVMRP
;
A
#
# COMPACT_ATOMS: atom_id res chain seq x y z
N MET A 1 -33.94 -29.09 59.68
CA MET A 1 -33.35 -27.82 59.26
C MET A 1 -32.28 -28.12 58.18
N MET A 2 -32.65 -28.05 56.91
CA MET A 2 -31.73 -28.33 55.80
C MET A 2 -31.32 -26.99 55.18
N LYS A 3 -30.04 -26.63 55.29
CA LYS A 3 -29.47 -25.44 54.64
C LYS A 3 -29.20 -25.79 53.16
N LYS A 4 -29.93 -25.13 52.24
CA LYS A 4 -29.68 -25.16 50.79
C LYS A 4 -28.49 -24.28 50.48
N LEU A 5 -27.37 -24.91 50.01
CA LEU A 5 -26.19 -24.24 49.52
C LEU A 5 -26.42 -23.92 48.02
N LEU A 6 -26.66 -22.66 47.67
CA LEU A 6 -26.74 -22.18 46.30
C LEU A 6 -25.30 -21.95 45.76
N LEU A 7 -24.89 -22.84 44.86
CA LEU A 7 -23.63 -22.72 44.11
C LEU A 7 -23.89 -21.79 42.90
N VAL A 8 -23.47 -20.51 43.00
CA VAL A 8 -23.49 -19.59 41.86
C VAL A 8 -22.27 -19.85 41.01
N CYS A 9 -22.45 -20.56 39.87
CA CYS A 9 -21.44 -20.78 38.87
C CYS A 9 -21.35 -19.52 38.01
N SER A 10 -20.39 -18.62 38.33
CA SER A 10 -20.08 -17.46 37.52
C SER A 10 -19.35 -17.91 36.26
N LEU A 11 -20.07 -17.97 35.13
CA LEU A 11 -19.51 -18.27 33.83
C LEU A 11 -18.79 -17.02 33.30
N CYS A 12 -17.48 -16.94 33.54
CA CYS A 12 -16.63 -15.95 32.87
C CYS A 12 -16.56 -16.31 31.38
N LEU A 13 -17.39 -15.67 30.56
CA LEU A 13 -17.20 -15.61 29.11
C LEU A 13 -15.93 -14.79 28.83
N ALA A 14 -14.81 -15.47 28.72
CA ALA A 14 -13.62 -14.89 28.12
C ALA A 14 -13.95 -14.63 26.63
N SER A 15 -14.26 -13.40 26.28
CA SER A 15 -14.34 -12.93 24.89
C SER A 15 -12.95 -13.13 24.29
N MET A 16 -12.71 -14.25 23.60
CA MET A 16 -11.57 -14.36 22.69
C MET A 16 -11.83 -13.36 21.58
N ALA A 17 -11.21 -12.19 21.67
CA ALA A 17 -11.07 -11.29 20.55
C ALA A 17 -10.31 -12.11 19.48
N ALA A 18 -11.04 -12.62 18.49
CA ALA A 18 -10.43 -13.18 17.31
C ALA A 18 -9.70 -12.03 16.62
N TRP A 19 -8.40 -11.97 16.78
CA TRP A 19 -7.56 -11.03 16.05
C TRP A 19 -7.58 -11.50 14.62
N ALA A 20 -8.20 -10.72 13.74
CA ALA A 20 -8.08 -10.93 12.32
C ALA A 20 -6.60 -10.82 11.97
N ASP A 21 -6.06 -11.77 11.21
CA ASP A 21 -4.69 -11.65 10.73
C ASP A 21 -4.66 -10.71 9.51
N GLY A 22 -3.48 -10.19 9.18
CA GLY A 22 -3.34 -9.25 8.08
C GLY A 22 -3.80 -9.80 6.72
N LEU A 23 -3.84 -11.13 6.55
CA LEU A 23 -4.35 -11.76 5.33
C LEU A 23 -5.88 -11.66 5.25
N GLN A 24 -6.57 -11.88 6.37
CA GLN A 24 -8.02 -11.71 6.46
C GLN A 24 -8.42 -10.25 6.25
N GLU A 25 -7.65 -9.31 6.80
CA GLU A 25 -7.87 -7.87 6.59
C GLU A 25 -7.66 -7.49 5.13
N LEU A 26 -6.63 -8.01 4.46
CA LEU A 26 -6.45 -7.80 3.01
C LEU A 26 -7.63 -8.36 2.21
N GLU A 27 -8.06 -9.59 2.49
CA GLU A 27 -9.18 -10.22 1.79
C GLU A 27 -10.47 -9.40 1.93
N LYS A 28 -10.76 -8.96 3.15
CA LYS A 28 -11.88 -8.06 3.42
C LYS A 28 -11.75 -6.74 2.66
N PHE A 29 -10.58 -6.12 2.71
CA PHE A 29 -10.30 -4.87 1.99
C PHE A 29 -10.48 -5.03 0.47
N LEU A 30 -10.00 -6.13 -0.11
CA LEU A 30 -10.17 -6.42 -1.54
C LEU A 30 -11.64 -6.58 -1.91
N ARG A 31 -12.44 -7.23 -1.07
CA ARG A 31 -13.87 -7.49 -1.31
C ARG A 31 -14.75 -6.25 -1.11
N GLU A 32 -14.46 -5.43 -0.11
CA GLU A 32 -15.37 -4.38 0.36
C GLU A 32 -15.00 -2.97 -0.15
N VAL A 33 -13.75 -2.75 -0.56
CA VAL A 33 -13.24 -1.43 -0.97
C VAL A 33 -12.87 -1.44 -2.44
N SER A 34 -13.70 -0.84 -3.29
CA SER A 34 -13.46 -0.73 -4.73
C SER A 34 -12.68 0.52 -5.14
N SER A 35 -12.71 1.57 -4.31
CA SER A 35 -11.99 2.82 -4.50
C SER A 35 -11.56 3.41 -3.16
N GLY A 36 -10.60 4.31 -3.18
CA GLY A 36 -10.17 4.99 -1.97
C GLY A 36 -9.39 6.25 -2.23
N LYS A 37 -9.41 7.13 -1.23
CA LYS A 37 -8.64 8.38 -1.21
C LYS A 37 -8.03 8.58 0.17
N ALA A 38 -6.79 9.05 0.22
CA ALA A 38 -6.08 9.34 1.46
C ALA A 38 -5.02 10.42 1.25
N GLY A 39 -4.65 11.12 2.32
CA GLY A 39 -3.34 11.77 2.39
C GLY A 39 -2.27 10.74 2.76
N PHE A 40 -1.02 11.00 2.44
CA PHE A 40 0.10 10.17 2.91
C PHE A 40 1.32 10.99 3.32
N SER A 41 2.10 10.39 4.22
CA SER A 41 3.49 10.77 4.47
C SER A 41 4.36 9.56 4.17
N GLN A 42 5.41 9.76 3.38
CA GLN A 42 6.39 8.74 3.01
C GLN A 42 7.75 9.09 3.58
N VAL A 43 8.38 8.12 4.24
CA VAL A 43 9.76 8.20 4.70
C VAL A 43 10.57 7.17 3.93
N VAL A 44 11.52 7.65 3.12
CA VAL A 44 12.48 6.79 2.42
C VAL A 44 13.79 6.82 3.17
N THR A 45 14.27 5.65 3.59
CA THR A 45 15.54 5.47 4.31
C THR A 45 16.48 4.65 3.45
N SER A 46 17.61 5.24 3.07
CA SER A 46 18.67 4.55 2.33
C SER A 46 19.59 3.79 3.30
N PRO A 47 20.14 2.64 2.89
CA PRO A 47 21.13 1.92 3.69
C PRO A 47 22.34 2.80 3.97
N LYS A 48 22.99 2.57 5.10
CA LYS A 48 24.22 3.25 5.48
C LYS A 48 25.32 2.92 4.48
N ARG A 49 26.06 3.92 4.01
CA ARG A 49 27.31 3.72 3.30
C ARG A 49 28.41 3.39 4.31
N ALA A 50 29.47 2.72 3.85
CA ALA A 50 30.58 2.30 4.71
C ALA A 50 31.21 3.46 5.53
N THR A 51 31.12 4.67 5.00
CA THR A 51 31.69 5.89 5.62
C THR A 51 30.68 6.69 6.45
N GLU A 52 29.40 6.23 6.54
CA GLU A 52 28.33 6.97 7.21
C GLU A 52 27.97 6.34 8.56
N THR A 53 27.81 7.16 9.59
CA THR A 53 27.37 6.73 10.92
C THR A 53 25.85 6.58 11.02
N VAL A 54 25.08 7.33 10.20
CA VAL A 54 23.62 7.38 10.22
C VAL A 54 23.06 7.14 8.82
N ALA A 55 21.97 6.39 8.71
CA ALA A 55 21.21 6.24 7.48
C ALA A 55 20.56 7.58 7.09
N ARG A 56 20.51 7.86 5.79
CA ARG A 56 19.84 9.08 5.30
C ARG A 56 18.36 8.79 5.10
N SER A 57 17.53 9.71 5.59
CA SER A 57 16.08 9.65 5.39
C SER A 57 15.58 10.90 4.69
N LYS A 58 14.61 10.73 3.77
CA LYS A 58 13.89 11.79 3.09
C LYS A 58 12.40 11.59 3.35
N THR A 59 11.71 12.67 3.73
CA THR A 59 10.26 12.65 3.91
C THR A 59 9.57 13.36 2.76
N SER A 60 8.53 12.76 2.23
CA SER A 60 7.64 13.34 1.22
C SER A 60 6.19 13.23 1.69
N THR A 61 5.33 14.13 1.21
CA THR A 61 3.90 14.11 1.51
C THR A 61 3.08 14.32 0.24
N GLY A 62 1.84 13.84 0.27
CA GLY A 62 0.97 13.97 -0.88
C GLY A 62 -0.40 13.34 -0.68
N THR A 63 -1.09 13.08 -1.79
CA THR A 63 -2.37 12.39 -1.84
C THR A 63 -2.27 11.11 -2.63
N PHE A 64 -3.05 10.12 -2.22
CA PHE A 64 -3.19 8.82 -2.87
C PHE A 64 -4.65 8.57 -3.19
N GLU A 65 -4.94 8.15 -4.40
CA GLU A 65 -6.25 7.73 -4.85
C GLU A 65 -6.12 6.41 -5.62
N PHE A 66 -7.13 5.55 -5.52
CA PHE A 66 -7.22 4.37 -6.38
C PHE A 66 -8.66 4.04 -6.75
N LEU A 67 -8.82 3.38 -7.88
CA LEU A 67 -10.05 2.79 -8.37
C LEU A 67 -9.75 1.44 -9.01
N ARG A 68 -10.31 0.38 -8.45
CA ARG A 68 -10.16 -0.97 -9.03
C ARG A 68 -10.99 -1.13 -10.30
N PRO A 69 -10.49 -1.94 -11.24
CA PRO A 69 -9.17 -2.54 -11.25
C PRO A 69 -8.10 -1.59 -11.81
N ASN A 70 -6.88 -1.71 -11.28
CA ASN A 70 -5.63 -1.23 -11.87
C ASN A 70 -5.49 0.29 -12.10
N ARG A 71 -6.24 1.12 -11.41
CA ARG A 71 -6.09 2.57 -11.47
C ARG A 71 -5.64 3.11 -10.13
N PHE A 72 -4.61 3.94 -10.15
CA PHE A 72 -4.17 4.69 -8.98
C PHE A 72 -3.47 5.98 -9.37
N ARG A 73 -3.42 6.91 -8.41
CA ARG A 73 -2.72 8.18 -8.53
C ARG A 73 -2.02 8.49 -7.23
N PHE A 74 -0.74 8.80 -7.31
CA PHE A 74 0.01 9.47 -6.25
C PHE A 74 0.34 10.87 -6.71
N GLU A 75 0.02 11.87 -5.90
CA GLU A 75 0.42 13.24 -6.11
C GLU A 75 1.29 13.67 -4.94
N TYR A 76 2.60 13.73 -5.16
CA TYR A 76 3.56 14.26 -4.20
C TYR A 76 3.52 15.78 -4.27
N THR A 77 3.40 16.43 -3.09
CA THR A 77 3.34 17.88 -2.97
C THR A 77 4.56 18.47 -2.29
N LYS A 78 5.30 17.68 -1.51
CA LYS A 78 6.53 18.12 -0.81
C LYS A 78 7.51 16.97 -0.73
N PRO A 79 8.85 17.25 -0.74
CA PRO A 79 9.48 18.55 -1.02
C PRO A 79 9.51 18.90 -2.51
N PHE A 80 9.27 17.93 -3.39
CA PHE A 80 9.24 18.07 -4.86
C PHE A 80 7.90 17.56 -5.37
N GLU A 81 7.35 18.26 -6.34
CA GLU A 81 6.10 17.87 -6.97
C GLU A 81 6.34 16.77 -8.00
N GLN A 82 5.64 15.68 -7.83
CA GLN A 82 5.68 14.53 -8.74
C GLN A 82 4.31 13.88 -8.81
N THR A 83 3.91 13.46 -9.99
CA THR A 83 2.65 12.72 -10.19
C THR A 83 2.93 11.35 -10.77
N ILE A 84 2.36 10.31 -10.15
CA ILE A 84 2.39 8.94 -10.67
C ILE A 84 0.94 8.52 -10.92
N VAL A 85 0.61 8.17 -12.16
CA VAL A 85 -0.75 7.74 -12.54
C VAL A 85 -0.69 6.41 -13.26
N ALA A 86 -1.49 5.47 -12.80
CA ALA A 86 -1.85 4.25 -13.52
C ALA A 86 -3.29 4.41 -14.04
N ASP A 87 -3.46 4.43 -15.34
CA ASP A 87 -4.76 4.66 -15.99
C ASP A 87 -5.51 3.36 -16.37
N GLY A 88 -4.89 2.21 -16.09
CA GLY A 88 -5.35 0.87 -16.46
C GLY A 88 -4.61 0.28 -17.67
N GLN A 89 -3.84 1.07 -18.39
CA GLN A 89 -3.02 0.66 -19.55
C GLN A 89 -1.55 1.09 -19.38
N MET A 90 -1.35 2.35 -19.02
CA MET A 90 -0.05 2.98 -18.87
C MET A 90 0.20 3.38 -17.42
N LEU A 91 1.46 3.32 -17.02
CA LEU A 91 1.99 3.96 -15.83
C LEU A 91 2.77 5.21 -16.26
N TRP A 92 2.29 6.35 -15.82
CA TRP A 92 2.85 7.66 -16.07
C TRP A 92 3.57 8.15 -14.81
N LEU A 93 4.77 8.64 -14.96
CA LEU A 93 5.51 9.34 -13.92
C LEU A 93 5.88 10.71 -14.46
N TYR A 94 5.38 11.77 -13.85
CA TYR A 94 5.67 13.15 -14.21
C TYR A 94 6.44 13.84 -13.09
N ASP A 95 7.64 14.26 -13.41
CA ASP A 95 8.49 15.11 -12.57
C ASP A 95 8.30 16.55 -13.01
N VAL A 96 7.74 17.38 -12.12
CA VAL A 96 7.38 18.78 -12.42
C VAL A 96 8.61 19.62 -12.58
N ASP A 97 9.63 19.46 -11.72
CA ASP A 97 10.84 20.27 -11.73
C ASP A 97 11.67 20.04 -13.00
N LEU A 98 11.68 18.80 -13.51
CA LEU A 98 12.37 18.43 -14.75
C LEU A 98 11.50 18.63 -15.99
N ASN A 99 10.21 18.90 -15.82
CA ASN A 99 9.19 18.87 -16.89
C ASN A 99 9.30 17.63 -17.78
N GLN A 100 9.44 16.48 -17.13
CA GLN A 100 9.71 15.19 -17.78
C GLN A 100 8.66 14.15 -17.41
N VAL A 101 8.16 13.46 -18.43
CA VAL A 101 7.22 12.34 -18.28
C VAL A 101 7.90 11.04 -18.68
N THR A 102 7.82 10.03 -17.84
CA THR A 102 8.15 8.65 -18.21
C THR A 102 6.85 7.85 -18.33
N ALA A 103 6.65 7.18 -19.47
CA ALA A 103 5.49 6.35 -19.74
C ALA A 103 5.90 4.90 -19.98
N ARG A 104 5.30 3.96 -19.23
CA ARG A 104 5.55 2.52 -19.35
C ARG A 104 4.25 1.76 -19.49
N SER A 105 4.29 0.60 -20.14
CA SER A 105 3.17 -0.33 -20.11
C SER A 105 2.89 -0.77 -18.68
N GLN A 106 1.66 -0.53 -18.21
CA GLN A 106 1.28 -0.91 -16.85
C GLN A 106 1.33 -2.43 -16.65
N LYS A 107 1.02 -3.22 -17.68
CA LYS A 107 1.08 -4.68 -17.65
C LYS A 107 2.48 -5.20 -17.31
N GLU A 108 3.54 -4.52 -17.78
CA GLU A 108 4.93 -4.93 -17.55
C GLU A 108 5.43 -4.58 -16.16
N VAL A 109 4.91 -3.50 -15.56
CA VAL A 109 5.45 -2.97 -14.29
C VAL A 109 4.53 -3.20 -13.09
N LEU A 110 3.24 -3.50 -13.31
CA LEU A 110 2.27 -3.61 -12.19
C LEU A 110 2.63 -4.73 -11.22
N GLY A 111 3.05 -5.89 -11.73
CA GLY A 111 3.42 -7.04 -10.89
C GLY A 111 4.64 -6.81 -10.00
N SER A 112 5.41 -5.76 -10.27
CA SER A 112 6.59 -5.36 -9.49
C SER A 112 6.37 -4.06 -8.70
N THR A 113 5.16 -3.50 -8.67
CA THR A 113 4.86 -2.28 -7.93
C THR A 113 4.06 -2.55 -6.66
N PRO A 114 4.41 -1.92 -5.52
CA PRO A 114 3.65 -2.06 -4.28
C PRO A 114 2.19 -1.64 -4.40
N ALA A 115 1.88 -0.69 -5.29
CA ALA A 115 0.53 -0.22 -5.55
C ALA A 115 -0.38 -1.33 -6.14
N ALA A 116 0.21 -2.37 -6.76
CA ALA A 116 -0.53 -3.53 -7.24
C ALA A 116 -1.30 -4.25 -6.11
N LEU A 117 -0.73 -4.32 -4.91
CA LEU A 117 -1.39 -4.92 -3.75
C LEU A 117 -2.66 -4.17 -3.33
N ILE A 118 -2.74 -2.87 -3.63
CA ILE A 118 -3.87 -2.03 -3.26
C ILE A 118 -4.88 -1.94 -4.40
N ALA A 119 -4.41 -1.69 -5.62
CA ALA A 119 -5.24 -1.27 -6.75
C ALA A 119 -5.51 -2.36 -7.80
N ALA A 120 -4.78 -3.50 -7.78
CA ALA A 120 -4.86 -4.49 -8.86
C ALA A 120 -6.20 -5.22 -8.88
N GLY A 121 -6.36 -6.26 -8.14
CA GLY A 121 -7.52 -7.14 -8.25
C GLY A 121 -8.58 -6.90 -7.19
N THR A 122 -9.65 -7.69 -7.30
CA THR A 122 -10.72 -7.77 -6.30
C THR A 122 -10.61 -9.04 -5.45
N ASP A 123 -9.62 -9.90 -5.70
CA ASP A 123 -9.44 -11.17 -5.00
C ASP A 123 -7.96 -11.48 -4.70
N LEU A 124 -7.75 -12.35 -3.75
CA LEU A 124 -6.43 -12.81 -3.33
C LEU A 124 -5.72 -13.67 -4.39
N LYS A 125 -6.46 -14.29 -5.31
CA LYS A 125 -5.87 -15.21 -6.29
C LYS A 125 -4.92 -14.48 -7.21
N GLY A 126 -5.36 -13.36 -7.80
CA GLY A 126 -4.51 -12.54 -8.69
C GLY A 126 -3.26 -12.01 -7.98
N LEU A 127 -3.36 -11.68 -6.68
CA LEU A 127 -2.20 -11.27 -5.89
C LEU A 127 -1.28 -12.45 -5.57
N SER A 128 -1.83 -13.62 -5.26
CA SER A 128 -1.07 -14.84 -4.98
C SER A 128 -0.32 -15.36 -6.19
N ASP A 129 -0.71 -15.02 -7.41
CA ASP A 129 0.04 -15.35 -8.62
C ASP A 129 1.37 -14.59 -8.68
N ALA A 130 1.40 -13.34 -8.25
CA ALA A 130 2.58 -12.48 -8.28
C ALA A 130 3.38 -12.47 -6.96
N PHE A 131 2.71 -12.70 -5.82
CA PHE A 131 3.31 -12.60 -4.49
C PHE A 131 3.08 -13.87 -3.67
N GLU A 132 4.04 -14.18 -2.81
CA GLU A 132 3.87 -15.07 -1.68
C GLU A 132 3.32 -14.22 -0.51
N LEU A 133 2.08 -14.51 -0.08
CA LEU A 133 1.38 -13.77 0.95
C LEU A 133 1.44 -14.51 2.28
N LYS A 134 1.81 -13.84 3.37
CA LYS A 134 1.86 -14.40 4.72
C LYS A 134 1.32 -13.42 5.75
N PRO A 135 0.61 -13.88 6.77
CA PRO A 135 0.32 -13.04 7.93
C PRO A 135 1.62 -12.58 8.60
N GLY A 136 1.70 -11.29 8.90
CA GLY A 136 2.75 -10.73 9.73
C GLY A 136 2.34 -10.71 11.21
N ALA A 137 3.31 -10.56 12.13
CA ALA A 137 3.01 -10.38 13.53
C ALA A 137 2.32 -9.04 13.78
N ALA A 138 1.20 -9.06 14.51
CA ALA A 138 0.52 -7.83 14.93
C ALA A 138 1.47 -6.97 15.76
N LYS A 139 1.60 -5.70 15.40
CA LYS A 139 2.52 -4.77 16.04
C LYS A 139 2.00 -3.34 15.94
N ASP A 140 2.19 -2.56 17.00
CA ASP A 140 1.82 -1.14 17.09
C ASP A 140 0.33 -0.87 16.81
N GLY A 141 -0.54 -1.86 17.12
CA GLY A 141 -1.98 -1.80 16.88
C GLY A 141 -2.35 -1.96 15.40
N LEU A 142 -1.46 -2.54 14.59
CA LEU A 142 -1.66 -2.87 13.20
C LEU A 142 -1.65 -4.39 13.00
N GLU A 143 -2.55 -4.86 12.15
CA GLU A 143 -2.54 -6.20 11.58
C GLU A 143 -1.71 -6.17 10.30
N TRP A 144 -0.64 -6.96 10.28
CA TRP A 144 0.32 -6.94 9.19
C TRP A 144 0.15 -8.11 8.24
N LEU A 145 0.27 -7.80 6.95
CA LEU A 145 0.48 -8.76 5.87
C LEU A 145 1.88 -8.59 5.31
N GLU A 146 2.58 -9.67 5.05
CA GLU A 146 3.82 -9.71 4.28
C GLU A 146 3.55 -10.25 2.88
N ALA A 147 4.01 -9.53 1.86
CA ALA A 147 3.91 -9.89 0.47
C ALA A 147 5.31 -9.89 -0.16
N LYS A 148 5.80 -11.07 -0.52
CA LYS A 148 7.11 -11.24 -1.16
C LYS A 148 6.91 -11.52 -2.64
N PRO A 149 7.50 -10.73 -3.56
CA PRO A 149 7.42 -11.01 -4.98
C PRO A 149 7.97 -12.41 -5.31
N LYS A 150 7.28 -13.14 -6.17
CA LYS A 150 7.76 -14.43 -6.69
C LYS A 150 8.85 -14.25 -7.73
N ASP A 151 8.77 -13.19 -8.53
CA ASP A 151 9.87 -12.76 -9.41
C ASP A 151 10.96 -12.11 -8.57
N ARG A 152 12.10 -12.77 -8.49
CA ARG A 152 13.27 -12.33 -7.72
C ARG A 152 14.23 -11.43 -8.52
N ASN A 153 13.98 -11.23 -9.81
CA ASN A 153 14.81 -10.37 -10.65
C ASN A 153 14.37 -8.90 -10.61
N GLY A 154 13.22 -8.63 -9.98
CA GLY A 154 12.69 -7.28 -9.79
C GLY A 154 13.44 -6.48 -8.72
N GLN A 155 13.19 -5.17 -8.71
CA GLN A 155 13.75 -4.28 -7.69
C GLN A 155 13.02 -4.38 -6.34
N LEU A 156 11.81 -4.93 -6.32
CA LEU A 156 11.01 -5.08 -5.11
C LEU A 156 11.41 -6.35 -4.37
N GLN A 157 11.73 -6.26 -3.08
CA GLN A 157 12.13 -7.39 -2.25
C GLN A 157 11.04 -7.83 -1.27
N MET A 158 10.37 -6.88 -0.64
CA MET A 158 9.30 -7.13 0.34
C MET A 158 8.33 -5.96 0.38
N VAL A 159 7.07 -6.26 0.54
CA VAL A 159 6.03 -5.30 0.90
C VAL A 159 5.32 -5.79 2.14
N ARG A 160 5.16 -4.92 3.13
CA ARG A 160 4.31 -5.16 4.29
C ARG A 160 3.15 -4.19 4.26
N VAL A 161 1.96 -4.70 4.42
CA VAL A 161 0.73 -3.91 4.45
C VAL A 161 0.17 -3.95 5.85
N GLY A 162 0.03 -2.79 6.48
CA GLY A 162 -0.51 -2.65 7.81
C GLY A 162 -1.94 -2.12 7.78
N PHE A 163 -2.85 -2.87 8.40
CA PHE A 163 -4.24 -2.48 8.58
C PHE A 163 -4.50 -2.06 10.02
N LYS A 164 -5.32 -1.06 10.22
CA LYS A 164 -5.80 -0.61 11.52
C LYS A 164 -7.31 -0.54 11.49
N GLN A 165 -7.99 -1.34 12.30
CA GLN A 165 -9.46 -1.39 12.35
C GLN A 165 -10.10 -1.57 10.96
N GLY A 166 -9.53 -2.47 10.14
CA GLY A 166 -10.01 -2.76 8.80
C GLY A 166 -9.63 -1.73 7.72
N GLN A 167 -8.87 -0.69 8.07
CA GLN A 167 -8.44 0.35 7.13
C GLN A 167 -6.96 0.21 6.78
N LEU A 168 -6.62 0.39 5.51
CA LEU A 168 -5.24 0.49 5.08
C LEU A 168 -4.58 1.69 5.77
N SER A 169 -3.51 1.44 6.52
CA SER A 169 -2.83 2.46 7.33
C SER A 169 -1.38 2.65 6.96
N VAL A 170 -0.67 1.56 6.63
CA VAL A 170 0.76 1.62 6.34
C VAL A 170 1.10 0.72 5.16
N LEU A 171 2.01 1.19 4.32
CA LEU A 171 2.67 0.40 3.28
C LEU A 171 4.19 0.54 3.50
N ASP A 172 4.84 -0.57 3.89
CA ASP A 172 6.28 -0.64 4.15
C ASP A 172 6.94 -1.48 3.05
N ILE A 173 7.80 -0.85 2.29
CA ILE A 173 8.40 -1.38 1.08
C ILE A 173 9.91 -1.47 1.26
N GLU A 174 10.48 -2.61 0.90
CA GLU A 174 11.91 -2.84 0.87
C GLU A 174 12.34 -3.24 -0.53
N ASP A 175 13.32 -2.54 -1.08
CA ASP A 175 13.89 -2.85 -2.39
C ASP A 175 15.14 -3.74 -2.29
N SER A 176 15.60 -4.23 -3.45
CA SER A 176 16.76 -5.12 -3.55
C SER A 176 18.09 -4.44 -3.19
N LEU A 177 18.12 -3.12 -3.06
CA LEU A 177 19.28 -2.35 -2.63
C LEU A 177 19.27 -2.06 -1.12
N GLY A 178 18.24 -2.57 -0.39
CA GLY A 178 18.06 -2.34 1.04
C GLY A 178 17.49 -0.98 1.39
N GLN A 179 16.98 -0.23 0.40
CA GLN A 179 16.24 1.00 0.67
C GLN A 179 14.85 0.64 1.20
N ARG A 180 14.45 1.28 2.27
CA ARG A 180 13.12 1.11 2.87
C ARG A 180 12.28 2.37 2.68
N SER A 181 11.06 2.19 2.20
CA SER A 181 10.07 3.25 2.00
C SER A 181 8.82 2.93 2.79
N VAL A 182 8.49 3.77 3.77
CA VAL A 182 7.30 3.61 4.60
C VAL A 182 6.31 4.72 4.27
N LEU A 183 5.15 4.36 3.74
CA LEU A 183 4.01 5.24 3.53
C LEU A 183 3.03 5.06 4.68
N THR A 184 2.69 6.15 5.35
CA THR A 184 1.62 6.18 6.35
C THR A 184 0.46 6.97 5.79
N PHE A 185 -0.71 6.33 5.72
CA PHE A 185 -1.93 6.94 5.20
C PHE A 185 -2.72 7.63 6.32
N ASN A 186 -3.35 8.74 5.98
CA ASN A 186 -4.21 9.51 6.87
C ASN A 186 -5.48 9.94 6.14
N ASN A 187 -6.52 10.31 6.89
CA ASN A 187 -7.80 10.77 6.35
C ASN A 187 -8.39 9.82 5.28
N TRP A 188 -8.33 8.53 5.58
CA TRP A 188 -8.76 7.48 4.68
C TRP A 188 -10.27 7.55 4.39
N GLN A 189 -10.63 7.53 3.11
CA GLN A 189 -11.99 7.50 2.60
C GLN A 189 -12.16 6.26 1.73
N ALA A 190 -12.76 5.19 2.28
CA ALA A 190 -13.10 4.00 1.52
C ALA A 190 -14.30 4.28 0.61
N ASN A 191 -14.30 3.66 -0.57
CA ASN A 191 -15.36 3.80 -1.57
C ASN A 191 -15.67 5.25 -1.95
N ALA A 192 -14.60 6.09 -2.02
CA ALA A 192 -14.71 7.46 -2.53
C ALA A 192 -15.34 7.47 -3.94
N PRO A 193 -16.17 8.47 -4.29
CA PRO A 193 -16.89 8.51 -5.56
C PRO A 193 -15.98 8.89 -6.74
N LEU A 194 -14.99 8.03 -7.03
CA LEU A 194 -14.00 8.21 -8.09
C LEU A 194 -14.48 7.56 -9.41
N LYS A 195 -14.04 8.13 -10.53
CA LYS A 195 -14.38 7.66 -11.88
C LYS A 195 -13.09 7.35 -12.64
N ALA A 196 -13.17 6.49 -13.66
CA ALA A 196 -12.03 6.17 -14.52
C ALA A 196 -11.41 7.40 -15.18
N ALA A 197 -12.21 8.45 -15.45
CA ALA A 197 -11.73 9.71 -15.98
C ALA A 197 -10.77 10.46 -15.04
N ASP A 198 -10.89 10.26 -13.72
CA ASP A 198 -10.03 10.92 -12.73
C ASP A 198 -8.58 10.40 -12.79
N PHE A 199 -8.37 9.26 -13.44
CA PHE A 199 -7.06 8.61 -13.61
C PHE A 199 -6.48 8.80 -15.02
N LYS A 200 -7.08 9.64 -15.87
CA LYS A 200 -6.45 10.01 -17.13
C LYS A 200 -5.25 10.93 -16.86
N PHE A 201 -4.19 10.71 -17.61
CA PHE A 201 -3.03 11.58 -17.60
C PHE A 201 -2.70 12.03 -19.03
N GLU A 202 -2.54 13.32 -19.20
CA GLU A 202 -2.08 13.93 -20.44
C GLU A 202 -0.79 14.69 -20.12
N PRO A 203 0.32 14.40 -20.84
CA PRO A 203 1.56 15.14 -20.64
C PRO A 203 1.35 16.64 -20.80
N PRO A 204 1.83 17.46 -19.86
CA PRO A 204 1.75 18.93 -20.00
C PRO A 204 2.45 19.43 -21.27
N ALA A 205 2.01 20.59 -21.76
CA ALA A 205 2.62 21.21 -22.93
C ALA A 205 4.12 21.45 -22.69
N GLY A 206 4.96 21.04 -23.63
CA GLY A 206 6.42 21.19 -23.54
C GLY A 206 7.12 20.15 -22.64
N ALA A 207 6.41 19.20 -22.06
CA ALA A 207 7.06 18.14 -21.30
C ALA A 207 7.79 17.16 -22.24
N SER A 208 8.99 16.75 -21.85
CA SER A 208 9.74 15.69 -22.52
C SER A 208 9.13 14.32 -22.14
N VAL A 209 8.71 13.53 -23.14
CA VAL A 209 8.09 12.22 -22.92
C VAL A 209 9.03 11.10 -23.31
N MET A 210 9.45 10.30 -22.31
CA MET A 210 10.27 9.11 -22.50
C MET A 210 9.40 7.84 -22.45
N ARG A 211 9.65 6.90 -23.37
CA ARG A 211 9.05 5.56 -23.43
C ARG A 211 10.18 4.54 -23.50
N PRO A 212 10.76 4.16 -22.35
CA PRO A 212 11.84 3.16 -22.29
C PRO A 212 11.32 1.75 -22.57
#